data_0af165e32d8ddf4162dd1eb5baac7b41
#
_entry.id   0af165e32d8ddf4162dd1eb5baac7b41
#
_cell.length_a   1.000
_cell.length_b   1.000
_cell.length_c   1.000
_cell.angle_alpha   90.00
_cell.angle_beta   90.00
_cell.angle_gamma   90.00
#
_symmetry.space_group_name_H-M   'P 1'
#
loop_
_entity.id
_entity.type
_entity.pdbx_description
1 polymer ?
#
loop_
_entity_poly.entity_id
_entity_poly.type
_entity_poly.pdbx_seq_one_letter_code
_entity_poly.pdbx_strand_id
1 'polypeptide(L)'
;DPAIVFKTIVTKGDRTGPIIFFFFFSKEIDLKAAARISKNKNLEMIHVKDLPALTGYVRGGCSPIGMKKQFSTYIDSSCLFHEQISISAGQRGQQILLSARALIDFIHATTADITRTASSHL
;
A
#
# COMPACT_ATOMS: atom_id res chain seq x y z
N ASP A 1 6.04 8.18 15.54
CA ASP A 1 7.31 7.62 15.06
C ASP A 1 7.22 7.35 13.56
N PRO A 2 8.06 8.05 12.76
CA PRO A 2 8.04 7.85 11.30
C PRO A 2 8.26 6.40 10.87
N ALA A 3 8.95 5.60 11.67
CA ALA A 3 9.26 4.23 11.32
C ALA A 3 8.03 3.32 11.24
N ILE A 4 6.92 3.72 11.86
CA ILE A 4 5.69 2.93 11.84
C ILE A 4 4.60 3.51 10.96
N VAL A 5 4.87 4.59 10.26
CA VAL A 5 3.87 5.21 9.37
C VAL A 5 3.95 4.54 8.00
N PHE A 6 2.81 4.01 7.56
CA PHE A 6 2.69 3.37 6.25
C PHE A 6 2.00 4.30 5.27
N LYS A 7 2.39 4.22 4.03
CA LYS A 7 1.70 4.91 2.94
C LYS A 7 1.07 3.88 2.01
N THR A 8 0.05 4.32 1.30
CA THR A 8 -0.70 3.49 0.36
C THR A 8 -0.45 4.01 -1.04
N ILE A 9 -0.15 3.11 -1.96
CA ILE A 9 -0.08 3.46 -3.37
C ILE A 9 -0.98 2.53 -4.16
N VAL A 10 -1.48 3.04 -5.28
CA VAL A 10 -2.33 2.28 -6.19
C VAL A 10 -1.58 2.10 -7.49
N THR A 11 -1.56 0.88 -7.98
CA THR A 11 -0.92 0.54 -9.25
C THR A 11 -1.91 -0.16 -10.16
N LYS A 12 -1.57 -0.27 -11.42
CA LYS A 12 -2.33 -1.05 -12.39
C LYS A 12 -1.42 -2.11 -12.98
N GLY A 13 -1.78 -3.36 -12.76
CA GLY A 13 -1.07 -4.49 -13.34
C GLY A 13 -1.57 -4.81 -14.72
N ASP A 14 -0.69 -5.22 -15.61
CA ASP A 14 -1.04 -5.55 -16.98
C ASP A 14 -1.94 -6.79 -17.09
N ARG A 15 -1.94 -7.64 -16.05
CA ARG A 15 -2.75 -8.85 -16.03
C ARG A 15 -3.90 -8.81 -15.05
N THR A 16 -3.72 -8.10 -13.93
CA THR A 16 -4.70 -8.11 -12.84
C THR A 16 -5.54 -6.84 -12.74
N GLY A 17 -5.14 -5.76 -13.41
CA GLY A 17 -5.75 -4.46 -13.17
C GLY A 17 -5.25 -3.83 -11.86
N PRO A 18 -6.09 -3.05 -11.17
CA PRO A 18 -5.64 -2.31 -9.98
C PRO A 18 -5.18 -3.20 -8.84
N ILE A 19 -4.06 -2.84 -8.24
CA ILE A 19 -3.51 -3.50 -7.04
C ILE A 19 -3.05 -2.44 -6.07
N ILE A 20 -3.36 -2.64 -4.80
CA ILE A 20 -3.00 -1.73 -3.73
C ILE A 20 -1.77 -2.28 -3.01
N PHE A 21 -0.79 -1.41 -2.79
CA PHE A 21 0.37 -1.77 -1.98
C PHE A 21 0.52 -0.77 -0.87
N PHE A 22 0.85 -1.24 0.34
CA PHE A 22 1.27 -0.30 1.33
C PHE A 22 2.45 -0.78 2.17
N PHE A 23 3.26 0.21 2.57
CA PHE A 23 4.57 -0.01 3.13
C PHE A 23 5.01 1.25 3.87
N PHE A 24 6.12 1.16 4.62
CA PHE A 24 6.66 2.31 5.35
C PHE A 24 6.90 3.48 4.41
N PHE A 25 6.48 4.67 4.85
CA PHE A 25 6.62 5.85 3.99
C PHE A 25 8.08 6.22 3.71
N SER A 26 9.03 5.78 4.55
CA SER A 26 10.45 6.02 4.35
C SER A 26 11.10 5.06 3.35
N LYS A 27 10.37 4.09 2.86
CA LYS A 27 10.86 3.12 1.88
C LYS A 27 10.33 3.43 0.50
N GLU A 28 10.90 2.76 -0.50
CA GLU A 28 10.40 2.82 -1.88
C GLU A 28 9.85 1.47 -2.27
N ILE A 29 8.82 1.47 -3.11
CA ILE A 29 8.34 0.21 -3.66
C ILE A 29 9.35 -0.33 -4.66
N ASP A 30 9.58 -1.64 -4.59
CA ASP A 30 10.34 -2.35 -5.60
C ASP A 30 9.34 -2.86 -6.64
N LEU A 31 9.16 -2.11 -7.72
CA LEU A 31 8.15 -2.42 -8.72
C LEU A 31 8.37 -3.78 -9.38
N LYS A 32 9.61 -4.19 -9.56
CA LYS A 32 9.88 -5.51 -10.14
C LYS A 32 9.44 -6.63 -9.21
N ALA A 33 9.76 -6.51 -7.92
CA ALA A 33 9.34 -7.50 -6.94
C ALA A 33 7.83 -7.51 -6.79
N ALA A 34 7.22 -6.33 -6.72
CA ALA A 34 5.77 -6.21 -6.59
C ALA A 34 5.04 -6.80 -7.79
N ALA A 35 5.56 -6.59 -9.00
CA ALA A 35 4.98 -7.16 -10.20
C ALA A 35 5.04 -8.70 -10.16
N ARG A 36 6.21 -9.23 -9.82
CA ARG A 36 6.40 -10.68 -9.74
C ARG A 36 5.46 -11.31 -8.70
N ILE A 37 5.38 -10.72 -7.53
CA ILE A 37 4.57 -11.23 -6.42
C ILE A 37 3.09 -11.20 -6.78
N SER A 38 2.64 -10.15 -7.46
CA SER A 38 1.24 -10.00 -7.86
C SER A 38 0.91 -10.70 -9.17
N LYS A 39 1.89 -11.40 -9.75
CA LYS A 39 1.72 -12.16 -11.00
C LYS A 39 1.45 -11.27 -12.20
N ASN A 40 2.04 -10.10 -12.20
CA ASN A 40 2.04 -9.19 -13.35
C ASN A 40 3.42 -9.14 -13.99
N LYS A 41 3.45 -8.86 -15.26
CA LYS A 41 4.70 -8.58 -15.94
C LYS A 41 5.17 -7.17 -15.65
N ASN A 42 4.22 -6.23 -15.65
CA ASN A 42 4.51 -4.83 -15.42
C ASN A 42 3.45 -4.22 -14.50
N LEU A 43 3.87 -3.25 -13.70
CA LEU A 43 2.97 -2.43 -12.88
C LEU A 43 3.21 -0.97 -13.23
N GLU A 44 2.12 -0.20 -13.34
CA GLU A 44 2.17 1.23 -13.54
C GLU A 44 1.57 1.93 -12.34
N MET A 45 2.16 3.05 -11.94
CA MET A 45 1.55 3.91 -10.92
C MET A 45 0.29 4.54 -11.50
N ILE A 46 -0.79 4.53 -10.74
CA ILE A 46 -2.03 5.19 -11.16
C ILE A 46 -1.83 6.70 -11.03
N HIS A 47 -2.25 7.43 -12.06
CA HIS A 47 -2.20 8.90 -12.02
C HIS A 47 -3.07 9.43 -10.90
N VAL A 48 -2.60 10.50 -10.26
CA VAL A 48 -3.30 11.14 -9.15
C VAL A 48 -4.74 11.47 -9.52
N LYS A 49 -4.96 11.96 -10.73
CA LYS A 49 -6.30 12.36 -11.19
C LYS A 49 -7.28 11.20 -11.28
N ASP A 50 -6.78 9.97 -11.40
CA ASP A 50 -7.62 8.79 -11.54
C ASP A 50 -7.93 8.13 -10.20
N LEU A 51 -7.24 8.52 -9.12
CA LEU A 51 -7.42 7.89 -7.82
C LEU A 51 -8.84 7.98 -7.27
N PRO A 52 -9.52 9.15 -7.31
CA PRO A 52 -10.88 9.21 -6.78
C PRO A 52 -11.84 8.29 -7.50
N ALA A 53 -11.69 8.13 -8.81
CA ALA A 53 -12.56 7.27 -9.59
C ALA A 53 -12.35 5.79 -9.24
N LEU A 54 -11.12 5.40 -8.91
CA LEU A 54 -10.80 4.02 -8.62
C LEU A 54 -11.02 3.66 -7.15
N THR A 55 -10.64 4.54 -6.23
CA THR A 55 -10.64 4.21 -4.80
C THR A 55 -11.71 4.97 -4.01
N GLY A 56 -12.23 6.06 -4.54
CA GLY A 56 -13.15 6.92 -3.82
C GLY A 56 -12.47 7.91 -2.89
N TYR A 57 -11.15 7.98 -2.91
CA TYR A 57 -10.38 8.89 -2.04
C TYR A 57 -9.40 9.71 -2.87
N VAL A 58 -9.06 10.89 -2.34
CA VAL A 58 -8.00 11.71 -2.93
C VAL A 58 -6.64 11.17 -2.48
N ARG A 59 -5.61 11.54 -3.24
CA ARG A 59 -4.23 11.19 -2.86
C ARG A 59 -3.91 11.74 -1.49
N GLY A 60 -3.23 10.95 -0.68
CA GLY A 60 -2.88 11.33 0.69
C GLY A 60 -3.94 10.98 1.69
N GLY A 61 -5.16 10.74 1.23
CA GLY A 61 -6.26 10.28 2.08
C GLY A 61 -6.69 8.85 1.78
N CYS A 62 -5.96 8.14 0.94
CA CYS A 62 -6.30 6.77 0.57
C CYS A 62 -6.08 5.84 1.75
N SER A 63 -7.11 5.09 2.11
CA SER A 63 -7.05 4.14 3.21
C SER A 63 -7.58 2.79 2.75
N PRO A 64 -6.88 1.70 3.03
CA PRO A 64 -7.36 0.37 2.66
C PRO A 64 -8.64 -0.03 3.38
N ILE A 65 -8.92 0.57 4.54
CA ILE A 65 -10.09 0.19 5.34
C ILE A 65 -11.38 0.70 4.72
N GLY A 66 -11.38 1.92 4.23
CA GLY A 66 -12.60 2.59 3.79
C GLY A 66 -12.76 2.74 2.29
N MET A 67 -12.04 2.00 1.49
CA MET A 67 -12.16 2.10 0.04
C MET A 67 -13.52 1.66 -0.44
N LYS A 68 -14.05 2.36 -1.43
CA LYS A 68 -15.35 2.02 -2.02
C LYS A 68 -15.32 0.68 -2.75
N LYS A 69 -14.17 0.29 -3.29
CA LYS A 69 -14.00 -0.98 -3.98
C LYS A 69 -12.90 -1.78 -3.31
N GLN A 70 -13.09 -3.08 -3.29
CA GLN A 70 -12.05 -3.99 -2.80
C GLN A 70 -11.13 -4.36 -3.95
N PHE A 71 -9.84 -4.15 -3.75
CA PHE A 71 -8.81 -4.55 -4.71
C PHE A 71 -7.83 -5.48 -4.01
N SER A 72 -7.14 -6.30 -4.78
CA SER A 72 -6.05 -7.10 -4.24
C SER A 72 -5.05 -6.18 -3.55
N THR A 73 -4.69 -6.51 -2.32
CA THR A 73 -3.87 -5.65 -1.48
C THR A 73 -2.68 -6.43 -0.93
N TYR A 74 -1.51 -5.82 -1.04
CA TYR A 74 -0.27 -6.35 -0.49
C TYR A 74 0.29 -5.36 0.51
N ILE A 75 0.80 -5.87 1.63
CA ILE A 75 1.46 -5.05 2.62
C ILE A 75 2.88 -5.57 2.81
N ASP A 76 3.84 -4.67 2.89
CA ASP A 76 5.23 -5.06 3.08
C ASP A 76 5.39 -5.87 4.37
N SER A 77 6.13 -6.96 4.28
CA SER A 77 6.30 -7.88 5.40
C SER A 77 6.95 -7.24 6.62
N SER A 78 7.63 -6.10 6.46
CA SER A 78 8.21 -5.38 7.59
C SER A 78 7.17 -4.95 8.62
N CYS A 79 5.87 -4.89 8.24
CA CYS A 79 4.81 -4.57 9.20
C CYS A 79 4.76 -5.56 10.36
N LEU A 80 5.21 -6.78 10.15
CA LEU A 80 5.17 -7.83 11.17
C LEU A 80 6.17 -7.61 12.31
N PHE A 81 7.12 -6.69 12.13
CA PHE A 81 8.07 -6.35 13.19
C PHE A 81 7.51 -5.36 14.19
N HIS A 82 6.30 -4.87 13.96
CA HIS A 82 5.65 -3.87 14.82
C HIS A 82 4.29 -4.38 15.26
N GLU A 83 3.94 -4.14 16.52
CA GLU A 83 2.59 -4.48 16.98
C GLU A 83 1.55 -3.57 16.36
N GLN A 84 1.90 -2.29 16.24
CA GLN A 84 0.99 -1.28 15.71
C GLN A 84 1.66 -0.51 14.59
N ILE A 85 0.85 -0.15 13.60
CA ILE A 85 1.26 0.71 12.49
C ILE A 85 0.26 1.84 12.35
N SER A 86 0.70 2.93 11.75
CA SER A 86 -0.14 4.08 11.47
C SER A 86 -0.48 4.10 9.99
N ILE A 87 -1.75 4.24 9.66
CA ILE A 87 -2.20 4.31 8.27
C ILE A 87 -3.12 5.50 8.09
N SER A 88 -3.34 5.88 6.84
CA SER A 88 -4.28 6.94 6.50
C SER A 88 -5.70 6.55 6.90
N ALA A 89 -6.43 7.49 7.49
CA ALA A 89 -7.82 7.29 7.90
C ALA A 89 -8.84 7.60 6.81
N GLY A 90 -8.39 7.83 5.58
CA GLY A 90 -9.28 8.16 4.46
C GLY A 90 -9.51 9.65 4.27
N GLN A 91 -8.98 10.48 5.15
CA GLN A 91 -9.00 11.93 5.05
C GLN A 91 -7.58 12.44 5.17
N ARG A 92 -7.24 13.46 4.38
CA ARG A 92 -5.90 14.03 4.43
C ARG A 92 -5.55 14.49 5.85
N GLY A 93 -4.34 14.18 6.27
CA GLY A 93 -3.83 14.59 7.56
C GLY A 93 -4.32 13.77 8.73
N GLN A 94 -5.17 12.80 8.51
CA GLN A 94 -5.66 11.94 9.57
C GLN A 94 -5.04 10.54 9.47
N GLN A 95 -4.64 10.03 10.62
CA GLN A 95 -3.98 8.73 10.72
C GLN A 95 -4.69 7.88 11.78
N ILE A 96 -4.66 6.59 11.58
CA ILE A 96 -5.17 5.62 12.56
C ILE A 96 -4.01 4.73 12.98
N LEU A 97 -3.85 4.55 14.28
CA LEU A 97 -2.89 3.61 14.83
C LEU A 97 -3.63 2.31 15.15
N LEU A 98 -3.17 1.20 14.60
CA LEU A 98 -3.86 -0.08 14.80
C LEU A 98 -2.88 -1.25 14.69
N SER A 99 -3.35 -2.43 15.12
CA SER A 99 -2.56 -3.66 15.02
C SER A 99 -2.34 -4.02 13.55
N ALA A 100 -1.07 -4.30 13.21
CA ALA A 100 -0.73 -4.73 11.86
C ALA A 100 -1.46 -6.03 11.49
N ARG A 101 -1.48 -6.98 12.42
CA ARG A 101 -2.12 -8.28 12.16
C ARG A 101 -3.64 -8.14 12.00
N ALA A 102 -4.26 -7.30 12.82
CA ALA A 102 -5.70 -7.06 12.70
C ALA A 102 -6.03 -6.40 11.36
N LEU A 103 -5.20 -5.47 10.91
CA LEU A 103 -5.41 -4.83 9.62
C LEU A 103 -5.30 -5.83 8.47
N ILE A 104 -4.25 -6.67 8.51
CA ILE A 104 -4.06 -7.70 7.49
C ILE A 104 -5.28 -8.59 7.37
N ASP A 105 -5.82 -9.03 8.49
CA ASP A 105 -7.01 -9.88 8.51
C ASP A 105 -8.24 -9.15 8.01
N PHE A 106 -8.41 -7.90 8.43
CA PHE A 106 -9.60 -7.12 8.09
C PHE A 106 -9.70 -6.82 6.60
N ILE A 107 -8.58 -6.47 5.96
CA ILE A 107 -8.57 -6.12 4.53
C ILE A 107 -8.12 -7.28 3.64
N HIS A 108 -7.86 -8.43 4.21
CA HIS A 108 -7.37 -9.61 3.47
C HIS A 108 -6.09 -9.31 2.68
N ALA A 109 -5.18 -8.56 3.30
CA ALA A 109 -3.91 -8.24 2.66
C ALA A 109 -2.98 -9.45 2.68
N THR A 110 -2.16 -9.54 1.65
CA THR A 110 -1.09 -10.52 1.60
C THR A 110 0.22 -9.83 1.96
N THR A 111 0.97 -10.42 2.90
CA THR A 111 2.29 -9.88 3.23
C THR A 111 3.32 -10.33 2.21
N ALA A 112 4.22 -9.46 1.85
CA ALA A 112 5.26 -9.77 0.88
C ALA A 112 6.40 -8.76 0.97
N ASP A 113 7.55 -9.13 0.45
CA ASP A 113 8.71 -8.23 0.41
C ASP A 113 8.61 -7.38 -0.84
N ILE A 114 8.07 -6.18 -0.70
CA ILE A 114 7.77 -5.31 -1.84
C ILE A 114 8.53 -3.99 -1.80
N THR A 115 9.42 -3.79 -0.83
CA THR A 115 10.14 -2.53 -0.72
C THR A 115 11.64 -2.71 -0.82
N ARG A 116 12.30 -1.58 -1.06
CA ARG A 116 13.74 -1.47 -0.99
C ARG A 116 14.09 -0.19 -0.24
N THR A 117 15.32 -0.11 0.24
CA THR A 117 15.80 1.10 0.88
C THR A 117 15.97 2.20 -0.18
N ALA A 118 15.52 3.42 0.13
CA ALA A 118 15.58 4.52 -0.82
C ALA A 118 16.99 4.80 -1.35
N SER A 119 18.01 4.52 -0.56
CA SER A 119 19.41 4.74 -0.93
C SER A 119 20.07 3.53 -1.61
N SER A 120 19.34 2.45 -1.83
CA SER A 120 19.92 1.20 -2.32
C SER A 120 20.24 1.20 -3.81
N HIS A 121 19.84 2.23 -4.52
CA HIS A 121 20.06 2.33 -5.96
C HIS A 121 21.48 2.65 -6.36
N LEU A 122 22.32 2.86 -5.41
CA LEU A 122 23.74 3.12 -5.68
C LEU A 122 24.42 1.88 -6.27
#